data_4881d2dc9d87ef3bae452ea149fccada
#
_entry.id   4881d2dc9d87ef3bae452ea149fccada
#
_cell.length_a   1.000
_cell.length_b   1.000
_cell.length_c   1.000
_cell.angle_alpha   90.00
_cell.angle_beta   90.00
_cell.angle_gamma   90.00
#
_symmetry.space_group_name_H-M   'P 1'
#
loop_
_entity.id
_entity.type
_entity.pdbx_description
1 polymer ?
#
loop_
_entity_poly.entity_id
_entity_poly.type
_entity_poly.pdbx_seq_one_letter_code
_entity_poly.pdbx_strand_id
1 'polypeptide(L)'
;NIAKELLKAGYEPALFGYTDTSLDPRDVPKGDKRLTTYENVLPGFKRIAFTGSDNEKGDWHGYLEKKGYDKIPTTAYAIDEQDLNSSTYFQQEFLPPSLYKEEDSDTAFLTQEAIQYIKKNKNQPWSVFLNYLSPHPPFVVSDPFHTMYNYKSVPNPIRSESIDQEAKQHPYLKYCLSNKRDGENWYFNDGSYAANMEDRQLKKINATYFGMMS
;
A
#
# COMPACT_ATOMS: atom_id res chain seq x y z
N ASN A 1 0.81 -24.09 -1.06
CA ASN A 1 1.41 -22.76 -1.22
C ASN A 1 2.90 -22.82 -0.92
N ILE A 2 3.65 -21.80 -1.33
CA ILE A 2 5.12 -21.76 -1.26
C ILE A 2 5.63 -21.90 0.19
N ALA A 3 4.97 -21.27 1.15
CA ALA A 3 5.39 -21.34 2.56
C ALA A 3 5.31 -22.76 3.10
N LYS A 4 4.23 -23.50 2.78
CA LYS A 4 4.09 -24.91 3.19
C LYS A 4 5.15 -25.81 2.54
N GLU A 5 5.57 -25.54 1.30
CA GLU A 5 6.63 -26.31 0.64
C GLU A 5 8.01 -26.02 1.24
N LEU A 6 8.28 -24.78 1.60
CA LEU A 6 9.51 -24.40 2.30
C LEU A 6 9.60 -25.06 3.69
N LEU A 7 8.50 -25.16 4.43
CA LEU A 7 8.47 -25.91 5.70
C LEU A 7 8.82 -27.38 5.51
N LYS A 8 8.32 -28.05 4.44
CA LYS A 8 8.68 -29.43 4.11
C LYS A 8 10.17 -29.58 3.78
N ALA A 9 10.78 -28.55 3.21
CA ALA A 9 12.20 -28.50 2.90
C ALA A 9 13.09 -28.11 4.11
N GLY A 10 12.49 -27.90 5.29
CA GLY A 10 13.23 -27.58 6.52
C GLY A 10 13.51 -26.08 6.74
N TYR A 11 12.89 -25.20 5.96
CA TYR A 11 12.98 -23.76 6.17
C TYR A 11 11.82 -23.25 7.04
N GLU A 12 12.05 -22.23 7.86
CA GLU A 12 11.00 -21.43 8.50
C GLU A 12 10.79 -20.16 7.66
N PRO A 13 9.70 -20.05 6.88
CA PRO A 13 9.49 -18.87 6.02
C PRO A 13 9.13 -17.65 6.84
N ALA A 14 10.05 -16.70 6.96
CA ALA A 14 9.88 -15.44 7.67
C ALA A 14 9.17 -14.43 6.77
N LEU A 15 8.07 -13.83 7.26
CA LEU A 15 7.31 -12.79 6.58
C LEU A 15 7.57 -11.44 7.22
N PHE A 16 7.90 -10.46 6.40
CA PHE A 16 7.99 -9.04 6.70
C PHE A 16 6.94 -8.31 5.86
N GLY A 17 6.02 -7.60 6.51
CA GLY A 17 4.83 -7.07 5.87
C GLY A 17 3.63 -8.02 5.99
N TYR A 18 2.78 -8.08 4.98
CA TYR A 18 1.56 -8.89 4.97
C TYR A 18 1.42 -9.73 3.70
N THR A 19 0.44 -10.59 3.67
CA THR A 19 0.02 -11.29 2.46
C THR A 19 -1.43 -10.94 2.15
N ASP A 20 -1.67 -10.59 0.90
CA ASP A 20 -2.98 -10.20 0.38
C ASP A 20 -3.80 -11.45 0.03
N THR A 21 -4.13 -12.23 1.05
CA THR A 21 -4.79 -13.53 0.88
C THR A 21 -5.86 -13.77 1.93
N SER A 22 -6.97 -14.35 1.51
CA SER A 22 -7.97 -14.92 2.41
C SER A 22 -7.55 -16.32 2.87
N LEU A 23 -8.06 -16.73 4.04
CA LEU A 23 -7.91 -18.12 4.48
C LEU A 23 -8.72 -19.06 3.58
N ASP A 24 -8.24 -20.28 3.41
CA ASP A 24 -9.00 -21.35 2.77
C ASP A 24 -10.21 -21.71 3.67
N PRO A 25 -11.46 -21.58 3.20
CA PRO A 25 -12.64 -21.89 4.00
C PRO A 25 -12.73 -23.37 4.42
N ARG A 26 -11.92 -24.25 3.82
CA ARG A 26 -11.85 -25.65 4.19
C ARG A 26 -10.96 -25.91 5.41
N ASP A 27 -10.06 -24.96 5.71
CA ASP A 27 -9.07 -25.09 6.79
C ASP A 27 -9.54 -24.43 8.11
N VAL A 28 -10.71 -23.79 8.11
CA VAL A 28 -11.23 -23.05 9.27
C VAL A 28 -12.72 -23.28 9.48
N PRO A 29 -13.25 -23.08 10.71
CA PRO A 29 -14.67 -23.22 11.00
C PRO A 29 -15.54 -22.28 10.14
N LYS A 30 -16.72 -22.73 9.77
CA LYS A 30 -17.72 -21.91 9.07
C LYS A 30 -18.07 -20.69 9.92
N GLY A 31 -17.94 -19.49 9.33
CA GLY A 31 -18.23 -18.23 10.03
C GLY A 31 -17.03 -17.65 10.78
N ASP A 32 -15.83 -18.21 10.59
CA ASP A 32 -14.59 -17.59 11.09
C ASP A 32 -14.45 -16.18 10.50
N LYS A 33 -14.28 -15.18 11.36
CA LYS A 33 -14.17 -13.77 10.94
C LYS A 33 -13.03 -13.52 9.95
N ARG A 34 -11.96 -14.30 10.03
CA ARG A 34 -10.83 -14.20 9.09
C ARG A 34 -11.18 -14.57 7.65
N LEU A 35 -12.32 -15.20 7.42
CA LEU A 35 -12.83 -15.47 6.06
C LEU A 35 -13.38 -14.23 5.36
N THR A 36 -13.67 -13.17 6.11
CA THR A 36 -14.23 -11.92 5.59
C THR A 36 -13.14 -10.85 5.36
N THR A 37 -11.88 -11.17 5.61
CA THR A 37 -10.73 -10.29 5.37
C THR A 37 -9.81 -10.92 4.33
N TYR A 38 -9.05 -10.09 3.63
CA TYR A 38 -8.02 -10.52 2.68
C TYR A 38 -6.59 -10.24 3.18
N GLU A 39 -6.45 -9.55 4.30
CA GLU A 39 -5.17 -9.17 4.92
C GLU A 39 -4.69 -10.21 5.94
N ASN A 40 -4.82 -11.49 5.60
CA ASN A 40 -4.37 -12.57 6.47
C ASN A 40 -2.95 -13.00 6.13
N VAL A 41 -2.28 -13.56 7.12
CA VAL A 41 -0.99 -14.24 6.88
C VAL A 41 -1.26 -15.58 6.21
N LEU A 42 -0.72 -15.78 5.02
CA LEU A 42 -0.83 -17.04 4.30
C LEU A 42 -0.28 -18.19 5.15
N PRO A 43 -1.05 -19.28 5.39
CA PRO A 43 -0.65 -20.38 6.26
C PRO A 43 0.72 -20.95 5.90
N GLY A 44 1.59 -21.09 6.89
CA GLY A 44 2.96 -21.55 6.76
C GLY A 44 4.02 -20.45 6.92
N PHE A 45 3.64 -19.18 6.78
CA PHE A 45 4.53 -18.07 7.12
C PHE A 45 4.57 -17.79 8.63
N LYS A 46 5.73 -17.41 9.11
CA LYS A 46 5.93 -16.79 10.42
C LYS A 46 6.07 -15.29 10.23
N ARG A 47 5.10 -14.52 10.69
CA ARG A 47 5.16 -13.05 10.67
C ARG A 47 6.23 -12.57 11.66
N ILE A 48 7.24 -11.86 11.17
CA ILE A 48 8.36 -11.33 11.96
C ILE A 48 8.18 -9.83 12.22
N ALA A 49 7.79 -9.08 11.19
CA ALA A 49 7.49 -7.66 11.32
C ALA A 49 6.29 -7.29 10.45
N PHE A 50 5.48 -6.35 10.94
CA PHE A 50 4.23 -5.96 10.33
C PHE A 50 4.04 -4.44 10.38
N THR A 51 3.60 -3.85 9.29
CA THR A 51 3.40 -2.39 9.21
C THR A 51 2.04 -1.93 9.71
N GLY A 52 1.09 -2.82 9.81
CA GLY A 52 -0.30 -2.56 10.18
C GLY A 52 -1.27 -2.86 9.04
N SER A 53 -2.54 -2.83 9.37
CA SER A 53 -3.66 -2.95 8.44
C SER A 53 -4.79 -2.04 8.91
N ASP A 54 -5.89 -1.98 8.17
CA ASP A 54 -7.07 -1.19 8.57
C ASP A 54 -7.65 -1.59 9.94
N ASN A 55 -7.36 -2.81 10.38
CA ASN A 55 -7.92 -3.37 11.61
C ASN A 55 -6.91 -3.64 12.72
N GLU A 56 -5.61 -3.52 12.45
CA GLU A 56 -4.55 -3.88 13.40
C GLU A 56 -3.37 -2.91 13.29
N LYS A 57 -2.98 -2.29 14.42
CA LYS A 57 -1.71 -1.55 14.50
C LYS A 57 -0.54 -2.51 14.36
N GLY A 58 0.42 -2.16 13.53
CA GLY A 58 1.63 -2.95 13.32
C GLY A 58 2.81 -2.52 14.19
N ASP A 59 3.89 -3.29 14.09
CA ASP A 59 5.15 -3.01 14.78
C ASP A 59 5.75 -1.66 14.36
N TRP A 60 5.52 -1.24 13.12
CA TRP A 60 5.95 0.05 12.60
C TRP A 60 5.33 1.24 13.35
N HIS A 61 4.07 1.16 13.76
CA HIS A 61 3.45 2.20 14.57
C HIS A 61 4.19 2.39 15.91
N GLY A 62 4.51 1.28 16.58
CA GLY A 62 5.31 1.31 17.81
C GLY A 62 6.75 1.80 17.58
N TYR A 63 7.31 1.59 16.40
CA TYR A 63 8.59 2.16 16.01
C TYR A 63 8.50 3.68 15.86
N LEU A 64 7.49 4.21 15.18
CA LEU A 64 7.27 5.66 15.05
C LEU A 64 7.03 6.34 16.40
N GLU A 65 6.26 5.70 17.30
CA GLU A 65 6.06 6.19 18.68
C GLU A 65 7.40 6.34 19.42
N LYS A 66 8.26 5.33 19.34
CA LYS A 66 9.61 5.38 19.96
C LYS A 66 10.52 6.43 19.34
N LYS A 67 10.32 6.78 18.08
CA LYS A 67 11.04 7.85 17.39
C LYS A 67 10.53 9.25 17.75
N GLY A 68 9.42 9.35 18.49
CA GLY A 68 8.86 10.62 18.95
C GLY A 68 7.96 11.34 17.96
N TYR A 69 7.35 10.60 17.02
CA TYR A 69 6.35 11.17 16.14
C TYR A 69 5.05 11.42 16.92
N ASP A 70 4.59 12.69 16.96
CA ASP A 70 3.37 13.08 17.66
C ASP A 70 2.09 12.65 16.93
N LYS A 71 2.16 12.60 15.60
CA LYS A 71 1.08 12.13 14.73
C LYS A 71 1.50 10.80 14.12
N ILE A 72 0.82 9.74 14.53
CA ILE A 72 1.04 8.41 13.97
C ILE A 72 -0.23 8.04 13.23
N PRO A 73 -0.12 7.64 11.95
CA PRO A 73 -1.29 7.24 11.18
C PRO A 73 -1.98 6.08 11.89
N THR A 74 -3.30 6.06 11.86
CA THR A 74 -4.11 4.97 12.43
C THR A 74 -4.17 3.77 11.50
N THR A 75 -3.83 3.99 10.23
CA THR A 75 -3.78 2.99 9.16
C THR A 75 -2.33 2.79 8.70
N ALA A 76 -2.08 1.82 7.85
CA ALA A 76 -0.78 1.63 7.20
C ALA A 76 -0.37 2.83 6.30
N TYR A 77 -1.23 3.84 6.17
CA TYR A 77 -1.05 4.99 5.29
C TYR A 77 -0.70 6.24 6.09
N ALA A 78 0.39 6.85 5.75
CA ALA A 78 1.02 7.90 6.53
C ALA A 78 0.75 9.31 5.99
N ILE A 79 -0.50 9.65 5.83
CA ILE A 79 -0.92 11.00 5.46
C ILE A 79 -1.88 11.56 6.53
N ASP A 80 -1.84 12.88 6.72
CA ASP A 80 -2.85 13.54 7.53
C ASP A 80 -4.20 13.45 6.80
N GLU A 81 -5.21 12.88 7.45
CA GLU A 81 -6.55 12.76 6.87
C GLU A 81 -7.15 14.13 6.50
N GLN A 82 -6.73 15.20 7.19
CA GLN A 82 -7.15 16.56 6.86
C GLN A 82 -6.57 17.02 5.52
N ASP A 83 -5.36 16.60 5.18
CA ASP A 83 -4.74 16.91 3.89
C ASP A 83 -5.40 16.16 2.75
N LEU A 84 -5.73 14.89 2.94
CA LEU A 84 -6.45 14.08 1.94
C LEU A 84 -7.84 14.65 1.62
N ASN A 85 -8.54 15.16 2.63
CA ASN A 85 -9.90 15.69 2.52
C ASN A 85 -9.93 17.17 2.12
N SER A 86 -8.75 17.81 1.98
CA SER A 86 -8.68 19.21 1.64
C SER A 86 -9.10 19.46 0.19
N SER A 87 -10.03 20.39 -0.02
CA SER A 87 -10.37 20.89 -1.37
C SER A 87 -9.16 21.48 -2.10
N THR A 88 -8.07 21.76 -1.39
CA THR A 88 -6.82 22.30 -1.94
C THR A 88 -5.78 21.25 -2.26
N TYR A 89 -6.02 19.96 -1.95
CA TYR A 89 -5.04 18.87 -2.12
C TYR A 89 -4.40 18.87 -3.51
N PHE A 90 -5.21 18.89 -4.56
CA PHE A 90 -4.72 18.93 -5.94
C PHE A 90 -4.37 20.34 -6.45
N GLN A 91 -4.60 21.40 -5.68
CA GLN A 91 -4.22 22.77 -6.07
C GLN A 91 -2.73 23.05 -5.83
N GLN A 92 -2.10 22.35 -4.91
CA GLN A 92 -0.67 22.47 -4.63
C GLN A 92 0.17 22.08 -5.84
N GLU A 93 1.38 22.57 -5.97
CA GLU A 93 2.30 22.19 -7.06
C GLU A 93 2.69 20.72 -6.95
N PHE A 94 3.02 20.25 -5.75
CA PHE A 94 3.28 18.85 -5.40
C PHE A 94 2.23 18.37 -4.40
N LEU A 95 1.93 17.08 -4.39
CA LEU A 95 1.10 16.52 -3.34
C LEU A 95 1.85 16.53 -2.00
N PRO A 96 1.16 16.67 -0.85
CA PRO A 96 1.81 16.72 0.45
C PRO A 96 2.69 15.49 0.72
N PRO A 97 3.84 15.67 1.41
CA PRO A 97 4.67 14.55 1.80
C PRO A 97 4.01 13.72 2.92
N SER A 98 4.56 12.54 3.18
CA SER A 98 4.18 11.74 4.33
C SER A 98 4.52 12.44 5.65
N LEU A 99 3.88 11.99 6.73
CA LEU A 99 4.08 12.52 8.09
C LEU A 99 5.43 12.15 8.70
N TYR A 100 6.14 11.20 8.11
CA TYR A 100 7.44 10.70 8.58
C TYR A 100 8.53 10.93 7.53
N LYS A 101 9.77 10.86 7.98
CA LYS A 101 10.95 10.90 7.11
C LYS A 101 11.08 9.62 6.29
N GLU A 102 11.78 9.68 5.18
CA GLU A 102 12.06 8.53 4.33
C GLU A 102 12.70 7.38 5.09
N GLU A 103 13.70 7.65 5.94
CA GLU A 103 14.41 6.67 6.76
C GLU A 103 13.53 5.96 7.80
N ASP A 104 12.36 6.51 8.11
CA ASP A 104 11.38 5.99 9.05
C ASP A 104 10.10 5.46 8.35
N SER A 105 10.12 5.40 7.02
CA SER A 105 9.02 4.83 6.24
C SER A 105 8.76 3.36 6.58
N ASP A 106 7.56 2.88 6.31
CA ASP A 106 7.21 1.46 6.43
C ASP A 106 8.14 0.57 5.60
N THR A 107 8.51 1.02 4.40
CA THR A 107 9.45 0.34 3.51
C THR A 107 10.86 0.26 4.13
N ALA A 108 11.37 1.37 4.67
CA ALA A 108 12.66 1.41 5.35
C ALA A 108 12.65 0.54 6.61
N PHE A 109 11.59 0.62 7.42
CA PHE A 109 11.41 -0.19 8.61
C PHE A 109 11.45 -1.69 8.30
N LEU A 110 10.63 -2.17 7.36
CA LEU A 110 10.60 -3.58 6.98
C LEU A 110 11.95 -4.05 6.42
N THR A 111 12.61 -3.21 5.63
CA THR A 111 13.93 -3.50 5.08
C THR A 111 14.96 -3.70 6.20
N GLN A 112 14.99 -2.81 7.19
CA GLN A 112 15.90 -2.91 8.33
C GLN A 112 15.63 -4.17 9.16
N GLU A 113 14.39 -4.47 9.45
CA GLU A 113 13.99 -5.68 10.18
C GLU A 113 14.42 -6.95 9.41
N ALA A 114 14.22 -7.01 8.08
CA ALA A 114 14.66 -8.12 7.27
C ALA A 114 16.20 -8.27 7.26
N ILE A 115 16.95 -7.17 7.16
CA ILE A 115 18.42 -7.19 7.25
C ILE A 115 18.89 -7.72 8.60
N GLN A 116 18.27 -7.29 9.70
CA GLN A 116 18.61 -7.76 11.04
C GLN A 116 18.33 -9.26 11.18
N TYR A 117 17.19 -9.73 10.66
CA TYR A 117 16.83 -11.13 10.66
C TYR A 117 17.85 -11.98 9.89
N ILE A 118 18.25 -11.57 8.69
CA ILE A 118 19.25 -12.28 7.88
C ILE A 118 20.60 -12.32 8.61
N LYS A 119 21.05 -11.20 9.17
CA LYS A 119 22.30 -11.15 9.96
C LYS A 119 22.29 -12.09 11.15
N LYS A 120 21.17 -12.16 11.87
CA LYS A 120 21.00 -13.05 13.03
C LYS A 120 20.99 -14.51 12.64
N ASN A 121 20.46 -14.85 11.48
CA ASN A 121 20.26 -16.22 11.03
C ASN A 121 21.28 -16.67 9.96
N LYS A 122 22.35 -15.92 9.73
CA LYS A 122 23.33 -16.17 8.65
C LYS A 122 24.01 -17.56 8.67
N ASN A 123 24.04 -18.22 9.82
CA ASN A 123 24.71 -19.51 10.00
C ASN A 123 23.77 -20.72 9.86
N GLN A 124 22.53 -20.50 9.50
CA GLN A 124 21.52 -21.55 9.28
C GLN A 124 20.71 -21.25 8.02
N PRO A 125 20.04 -22.23 7.43
CA PRO A 125 19.11 -21.96 6.32
C PRO A 125 18.02 -20.97 6.73
N TRP A 126 17.79 -19.95 5.93
CA TRP A 126 16.71 -18.96 6.14
C TRP A 126 15.93 -18.73 4.86
N SER A 127 14.70 -18.30 5.00
CA SER A 127 13.82 -17.89 3.91
C SER A 127 13.08 -16.62 4.33
N VAL A 128 13.19 -15.57 3.53
CA VAL A 128 12.59 -14.26 3.79
C VAL A 128 11.64 -13.90 2.66
N PHE A 129 10.44 -13.48 3.04
CA PHE A 129 9.47 -12.83 2.19
C PHE A 129 9.28 -11.41 2.71
N LEU A 130 9.66 -10.44 1.88
CA LEU A 130 9.60 -9.02 2.20
C LEU A 130 8.59 -8.36 1.27
N ASN A 131 7.42 -8.07 1.80
CA ASN A 131 6.29 -7.53 1.07
C ASN A 131 6.05 -6.09 1.50
N TYR A 132 6.33 -5.16 0.61
CA TYR A 132 6.05 -3.74 0.80
C TYR A 132 4.61 -3.40 0.44
N LEU A 133 4.04 -2.44 1.15
CA LEU A 133 2.76 -1.85 0.79
C LEU A 133 2.94 -0.86 -0.38
N SER A 134 3.97 -0.02 -0.31
CA SER A 134 4.28 0.91 -1.41
C SER A 134 4.62 0.17 -2.71
N PRO A 135 4.13 0.62 -3.85
CA PRO A 135 3.45 1.89 -4.14
C PRO A 135 1.91 1.80 -4.18
N HIS A 136 1.29 1.03 -3.27
CA HIS A 136 -0.18 1.00 -3.13
C HIS A 136 -0.72 2.40 -2.75
N PRO A 137 -1.90 2.81 -3.24
CA PRO A 137 -2.55 4.04 -2.77
C PRO A 137 -2.84 3.99 -1.25
N PRO A 138 -2.98 5.16 -0.58
CA PRO A 138 -2.91 6.51 -1.14
C PRO A 138 -1.51 6.87 -1.62
N PHE A 139 -1.45 7.67 -2.71
CA PHE A 139 -0.16 8.05 -3.31
C PHE A 139 0.48 9.16 -2.50
N VAL A 140 1.29 8.76 -1.55
CA VAL A 140 2.03 9.64 -0.66
C VAL A 140 3.45 9.12 -0.47
N VAL A 141 4.41 10.01 -0.40
CA VAL A 141 5.82 9.67 -0.20
C VAL A 141 6.53 10.77 0.59
N SER A 142 7.58 10.40 1.32
CA SER A 142 8.36 11.31 2.15
C SER A 142 9.12 12.35 1.33
N ASP A 143 9.48 13.46 1.97
CA ASP A 143 10.51 14.35 1.46
C ASP A 143 11.87 13.59 1.42
N PRO A 144 12.70 13.77 0.35
CA PRO A 144 12.54 14.68 -0.78
C PRO A 144 11.79 14.08 -1.99
N PHE A 145 11.36 12.86 -1.93
CA PHE A 145 10.80 12.11 -3.07
C PHE A 145 9.48 12.69 -3.58
N HIS A 146 8.67 13.35 -2.72
CA HIS A 146 7.40 13.96 -3.11
C HIS A 146 7.56 15.10 -4.12
N THR A 147 8.75 15.74 -4.19
CA THR A 147 9.07 16.81 -5.14
C THR A 147 10.02 16.36 -6.26
N MET A 148 10.46 15.09 -6.25
CA MET A 148 11.49 14.60 -7.17
C MET A 148 11.06 14.67 -8.63
N TYR A 149 9.79 14.45 -8.92
CA TYR A 149 9.25 14.46 -10.28
C TYR A 149 8.27 15.60 -10.47
N ASN A 150 8.56 16.48 -11.43
CA ASN A 150 7.62 17.53 -11.79
C ASN A 150 6.48 16.93 -12.62
N TYR A 151 5.25 17.06 -12.18
CA TYR A 151 4.07 16.52 -12.86
C TYR A 151 3.92 17.01 -14.31
N LYS A 152 4.46 18.20 -14.65
CA LYS A 152 4.43 18.75 -16.03
C LYS A 152 5.26 17.91 -16.99
N SER A 153 6.30 17.22 -16.49
CA SER A 153 7.19 16.35 -17.26
C SER A 153 6.72 14.89 -17.30
N VAL A 154 5.70 14.54 -16.53
CA VAL A 154 5.13 13.19 -16.53
C VAL A 154 4.29 12.98 -17.80
N PRO A 155 4.35 11.78 -18.43
CA PRO A 155 3.53 11.46 -19.59
C PRO A 155 2.05 11.70 -19.36
N ASN A 156 1.31 12.05 -20.40
CA ASN A 156 -0.13 12.18 -20.32
C ASN A 156 -0.77 10.80 -20.04
N PRO A 157 -1.87 10.75 -19.26
CA PRO A 157 -2.65 9.53 -19.12
C PRO A 157 -3.11 9.01 -20.49
N ILE A 158 -3.02 7.69 -20.66
CA ILE A 158 -3.55 7.04 -21.87
C ILE A 158 -5.05 6.87 -21.66
N ARG A 159 -5.82 7.59 -22.47
CA ARG A 159 -7.29 7.58 -22.43
C ARG A 159 -7.88 7.43 -23.83
N SER A 160 -9.08 6.88 -23.92
CA SER A 160 -9.91 7.00 -25.11
C SER A 160 -10.54 8.40 -25.18
N GLU A 161 -11.12 8.74 -26.33
CA GLU A 161 -11.78 10.05 -26.55
C GLU A 161 -13.00 10.25 -25.64
N SER A 162 -13.59 9.17 -25.13
CA SER A 162 -14.71 9.21 -24.19
C SER A 162 -14.77 7.97 -23.31
N ILE A 163 -15.43 8.10 -22.16
CA ILE A 163 -15.71 6.99 -21.24
C ILE A 163 -16.47 5.86 -21.95
N ASP A 164 -17.39 6.19 -22.86
CA ASP A 164 -18.14 5.19 -23.62
C ASP A 164 -17.23 4.38 -24.57
N GLN A 165 -16.19 4.99 -25.12
CA GLN A 165 -15.21 4.27 -25.93
C GLN A 165 -14.31 3.39 -25.06
N GLU A 166 -13.89 3.86 -23.89
CA GLU A 166 -13.15 3.04 -22.93
C GLU A 166 -13.99 1.84 -22.49
N ALA A 167 -15.25 2.05 -22.17
CA ALA A 167 -16.18 0.99 -21.76
C ALA A 167 -16.36 -0.13 -22.81
N LYS A 168 -16.15 0.17 -24.10
CA LYS A 168 -16.22 -0.83 -25.18
C LYS A 168 -15.02 -1.78 -25.23
N GLN A 169 -13.90 -1.42 -24.61
CA GLN A 169 -12.67 -2.22 -24.68
C GLN A 169 -12.80 -3.55 -23.93
N HIS A 170 -13.54 -3.57 -22.81
CA HIS A 170 -13.73 -4.78 -22.03
C HIS A 170 -15.02 -4.73 -21.18
N PRO A 171 -15.81 -5.82 -21.08
CA PRO A 171 -17.05 -5.85 -20.29
C PRO A 171 -16.86 -5.47 -18.82
N TYR A 172 -15.74 -5.88 -18.20
CA TYR A 172 -15.41 -5.50 -16.82
C TYR A 172 -15.15 -4.01 -16.68
N LEU A 173 -14.42 -3.41 -17.62
CA LEU A 173 -14.18 -1.96 -17.64
C LEU A 173 -15.50 -1.20 -17.78
N LYS A 174 -16.39 -1.66 -18.68
CA LYS A 174 -17.75 -1.12 -18.80
C LYS A 174 -18.50 -1.18 -17.48
N TYR A 175 -18.45 -2.32 -16.77
CA TYR A 175 -19.06 -2.48 -15.46
C TYR A 175 -18.48 -1.47 -14.45
N CYS A 176 -17.16 -1.36 -14.33
CA CYS A 176 -16.51 -0.42 -13.42
C CYS A 176 -16.87 1.04 -13.70
N LEU A 177 -16.87 1.44 -14.98
CA LEU A 177 -17.20 2.81 -15.39
C LEU A 177 -18.70 3.15 -15.27
N SER A 178 -19.57 2.15 -15.37
CA SER A 178 -21.03 2.33 -15.25
C SER A 178 -21.54 2.29 -13.81
N ASN A 179 -20.84 1.61 -12.93
CA ASN A 179 -21.23 1.48 -11.53
C ASN A 179 -20.42 2.51 -10.70
N LYS A 180 -21.02 3.69 -10.56
CA LYS A 180 -20.56 4.62 -9.52
C LYS A 180 -20.78 3.96 -8.17
N ARG A 181 -19.73 3.53 -7.52
CA ARG A 181 -19.83 3.16 -6.10
C ARG A 181 -19.99 4.46 -5.33
N ASP A 182 -21.17 4.71 -4.84
CA ASP A 182 -21.43 5.83 -3.94
C ASP A 182 -20.61 5.62 -2.67
N GLY A 183 -19.65 6.51 -2.41
CA GLY A 183 -19.07 6.72 -1.09
C GLY A 183 -17.86 5.89 -0.69
N GLU A 184 -17.38 4.95 -1.47
CA GLU A 184 -16.15 4.20 -1.14
C GLU A 184 -15.02 4.53 -2.12
N ASN A 185 -14.36 5.62 -1.87
CA ASN A 185 -13.13 5.96 -2.55
C ASN A 185 -11.94 5.54 -1.70
N TRP A 186 -11.37 4.42 -2.03
CA TRP A 186 -10.17 3.90 -1.39
C TRP A 186 -8.95 4.81 -1.59
N TYR A 187 -9.00 5.69 -2.59
CA TYR A 187 -7.83 6.45 -3.03
C TYR A 187 -7.93 7.94 -2.73
N PHE A 188 -9.15 8.47 -2.71
CA PHE A 188 -9.42 9.89 -2.49
C PHE A 188 -10.78 10.01 -1.82
N ASN A 189 -10.82 10.63 -0.65
CA ASN A 189 -12.05 10.78 0.16
C ASN A 189 -13.11 11.71 -0.47
N ASP A 190 -12.86 12.23 -1.67
CA ASP A 190 -13.78 13.11 -2.40
C ASP A 190 -14.78 12.38 -3.32
N GLY A 191 -14.79 11.04 -3.31
CA GLY A 191 -15.69 10.25 -4.17
C GLY A 191 -15.30 10.24 -5.64
N SER A 192 -14.14 10.80 -6.02
CA SER A 192 -13.72 10.85 -7.42
C SER A 192 -13.03 9.56 -7.87
N TYR A 193 -13.48 8.99 -8.97
CA TYR A 193 -12.76 7.94 -9.68
C TYR A 193 -11.68 8.56 -10.58
N ALA A 194 -10.58 7.84 -10.80
CA ALA A 194 -9.56 8.22 -11.76
C ALA A 194 -10.13 8.57 -13.15
N ALA A 195 -11.24 7.94 -13.54
CA ALA A 195 -11.97 8.25 -14.77
C ALA A 195 -12.56 9.67 -14.80
N ASN A 196 -12.85 10.26 -13.66
CA ASN A 196 -13.45 11.60 -13.53
C ASN A 196 -12.40 12.67 -13.20
N MET A 197 -11.14 12.27 -12.99
CA MET A 197 -10.07 13.21 -12.67
C MET A 197 -9.59 13.95 -13.91
N GLU A 198 -9.21 15.21 -13.71
CA GLU A 198 -8.51 15.99 -14.73
C GLU A 198 -7.10 15.39 -14.96
N ASP A 199 -6.61 15.50 -16.20
CA ASP A 199 -5.27 15.03 -16.54
C ASP A 199 -4.17 15.61 -15.66
N ARG A 200 -4.32 16.88 -15.24
CA ARG A 200 -3.40 17.51 -14.28
C ARG A 200 -3.36 16.79 -12.95
N GLN A 201 -4.49 16.35 -12.41
CA GLN A 201 -4.57 15.62 -11.15
C GLN A 201 -3.90 14.24 -11.30
N LEU A 202 -4.21 13.52 -12.36
CA LEU A 202 -3.58 12.22 -12.66
C LEU A 202 -2.07 12.33 -12.86
N LYS A 203 -1.60 13.39 -13.51
CA LYS A 203 -0.16 13.64 -13.67
C LYS A 203 0.54 13.90 -12.33
N LYS A 204 -0.11 14.57 -11.38
CA LYS A 204 0.43 14.74 -10.02
C LYS A 204 0.50 13.43 -9.26
N ILE A 205 -0.54 12.61 -9.36
CA ILE A 205 -0.54 11.26 -8.79
C ILE A 205 0.60 10.43 -9.39
N ASN A 206 0.74 10.43 -10.71
CA ASN A 206 1.82 9.70 -11.38
C ASN A 206 3.22 10.20 -10.97
N ALA A 207 3.39 11.50 -10.79
CA ALA A 207 4.65 12.08 -10.30
C ALA A 207 4.97 11.57 -8.88
N THR A 208 3.98 11.56 -8.00
CA THR A 208 4.12 11.01 -6.64
C THR A 208 4.38 9.50 -6.68
N TYR A 209 3.67 8.74 -7.53
CA TYR A 209 3.91 7.32 -7.72
C TYR A 209 5.36 7.04 -8.16
N PHE A 210 5.93 7.85 -9.06
CA PHE A 210 7.34 7.73 -9.44
C PHE A 210 8.26 8.01 -8.25
N GLY A 211 7.92 9.00 -7.41
CA GLY A 211 8.64 9.24 -6.16
C GLY A 211 8.60 8.05 -5.20
N MET A 212 7.44 7.37 -5.09
CA MET A 212 7.29 6.16 -4.27
C MET A 212 8.13 4.98 -4.77
N MET A 213 8.46 4.96 -6.07
CA MET A 213 9.27 3.92 -6.71
C MET A 213 10.78 4.21 -6.68
N SER A 214 11.18 5.39 -6.24
CA SER A 214 12.58 5.85 -6.23
C SER A 214 13.27 5.65 -4.90
#